data_9a51641ca43ffd44603b4582ed1972bc
#
_entry.id   9a51641ca43ffd44603b4582ed1972bc
#
_cell.length_a   1.000
_cell.length_b   1.000
_cell.length_c   1.000
_cell.angle_alpha   90.00
_cell.angle_beta   90.00
_cell.angle_gamma   90.00
#
_symmetry.space_group_name_H-M   'P 1'
#
loop_
_entity.id
_entity.type
_entity.pdbx_description
1 polymer ?
#
loop_
_entity_poly.entity_id
_entity_poly.type
_entity_poly.pdbx_seq_one_letter_code
_entity_poly.pdbx_strand_id
1 'polypeptide(L)'
;MLLKAQNIKKEYGIQEILEIDTLQIEDFDRIGLVGKNGAGKSTLMSILAGDLEPDEGYVKRFCPIARIRQSQETEGSVQGSYISRLGLKDSALKSGGERTRLAIGAAFSQNAPLLMADEPTTNLDLEGILLLEKMMAGFRGAILLISHDRALLDRICTTIWELEDGKLRVFEGNYSQWTAQKERERNFEQFQYDQYQKEKKRLTQNIRDFREQSRQMIKPPKQMSSSEWMLYKGGAAVRQGHVQARTRATLSRLEHLEKRERPAQLPEVSMKLPDSKKIRARYAISVRDLTIQYGEKTVFQKLNFFLPSGTRTVIAGPNGSGKSSLIRAIWDRVPGVSITSEASIAYLSQEQDTLNPKKTVLENVLADAAFPEHICRAVLDNLCMSPLDIKKPVFLLSGGERVKTALAKVLVSGCNLLILDEPTNHIDVYTMAGLEHLLSSYDGTLLAVSHDRAFIEHVADQVYVMRDGHLAPEG
;
A
#
# COMPACT_ATOMS: atom_id res chain seq x y z
N MET A 1 2.12 16.01 -29.78
CA MET A 1 2.00 14.54 -29.51
C MET A 1 3.36 13.90 -29.56
N LEU A 2 3.81 13.28 -28.47
CA LEU A 2 5.14 12.67 -28.35
C LEU A 2 5.12 11.14 -28.51
N LEU A 3 4.01 10.52 -28.07
CA LEU A 3 3.82 9.07 -28.12
C LEU A 3 2.36 8.72 -28.28
N LYS A 4 2.08 7.66 -29.07
CA LYS A 4 0.73 7.08 -29.23
C LYS A 4 0.84 5.55 -29.21
N ALA A 5 0.01 4.89 -28.41
CA ALA A 5 -0.14 3.45 -28.39
C ALA A 5 -1.59 3.05 -28.61
N GLN A 6 -1.83 1.95 -29.32
CA GLN A 6 -3.17 1.46 -29.64
C GLN A 6 -3.23 -0.06 -29.52
N ASN A 7 -4.30 -0.57 -28.90
CA ASN A 7 -4.67 -1.97 -28.75
C ASN A 7 -3.52 -2.80 -28.13
N ILE A 8 -2.87 -2.25 -27.09
CA ILE A 8 -1.75 -2.92 -26.45
C ILE A 8 -2.25 -4.07 -25.60
N LYS A 9 -1.79 -5.28 -25.94
CA LYS A 9 -1.95 -6.47 -25.10
C LYS A 9 -0.59 -7.06 -24.78
N LYS A 10 -0.47 -7.55 -23.54
CA LYS A 10 0.73 -8.26 -23.08
C LYS A 10 0.36 -9.38 -22.12
N GLU A 11 0.86 -10.58 -22.42
CA GLU A 11 0.65 -11.78 -21.64
C GLU A 11 1.99 -12.37 -21.16
N TYR A 12 1.99 -12.96 -19.99
CA TYR A 12 3.08 -13.83 -19.53
C TYR A 12 2.50 -15.21 -19.19
N GLY A 13 2.77 -16.16 -20.07
CA GLY A 13 2.19 -17.50 -20.00
C GLY A 13 0.69 -17.47 -20.24
N ILE A 14 -0.13 -17.76 -19.21
CA ILE A 14 -1.60 -17.77 -19.30
C ILE A 14 -2.19 -16.47 -18.73
N GLN A 15 -1.38 -15.63 -18.13
CA GLN A 15 -1.85 -14.43 -17.43
C GLN A 15 -1.75 -13.22 -18.34
N GLU A 16 -2.90 -12.60 -18.62
CA GLU A 16 -2.98 -11.30 -19.27
C GLU A 16 -2.58 -10.21 -18.26
N ILE A 17 -1.56 -9.43 -18.62
CA ILE A 17 -1.01 -8.37 -17.76
C ILE A 17 -1.49 -6.98 -18.20
N LEU A 18 -1.66 -6.76 -19.50
CA LEU A 18 -2.09 -5.48 -20.06
C LEU A 18 -3.11 -5.68 -21.17
N GLU A 19 -4.19 -4.90 -21.10
CA GLU A 19 -5.21 -4.73 -22.14
C GLU A 19 -5.58 -3.24 -22.21
N ILE A 20 -4.97 -2.48 -23.11
CA ILE A 20 -5.11 -1.04 -23.19
C ILE A 20 -5.49 -0.64 -24.61
N ASP A 21 -6.69 -0.08 -24.80
CA ASP A 21 -7.24 0.30 -26.10
C ASP A 21 -6.45 1.43 -26.76
N THR A 22 -6.29 2.54 -26.05
CA THR A 22 -5.56 3.71 -26.58
C THR A 22 -4.98 4.51 -25.43
N LEU A 23 -3.74 4.96 -25.63
CA LEU A 23 -3.11 5.97 -24.79
C LEU A 23 -2.24 6.91 -25.66
N GLN A 24 -2.07 8.12 -25.17
CA GLN A 24 -1.23 9.12 -25.83
C GLN A 24 -0.53 10.00 -24.80
N ILE A 25 0.64 10.49 -25.15
CA ILE A 25 1.40 11.46 -24.37
C ILE A 25 1.63 12.69 -25.25
N GLU A 26 1.19 13.83 -24.74
CA GLU A 26 1.35 15.12 -25.41
C GLU A 26 2.56 15.89 -24.82
N ASP A 27 2.87 17.04 -25.46
CA ASP A 27 3.91 17.92 -24.97
C ASP A 27 3.51 18.50 -23.61
N PHE A 28 4.49 18.53 -22.68
CA PHE A 28 4.33 19.05 -21.32
C PHE A 28 3.41 18.23 -20.40
N ASP A 29 2.92 17.06 -20.81
CA ASP A 29 2.17 16.17 -19.92
C ASP A 29 2.97 15.81 -18.67
N ARG A 30 2.27 15.75 -17.53
CA ARG A 30 2.78 15.37 -16.22
C ARG A 30 1.98 14.19 -15.70
N ILE A 31 2.37 12.99 -16.07
CA ILE A 31 1.61 11.76 -15.85
C ILE A 31 2.23 10.94 -14.73
N GLY A 32 1.45 10.63 -13.70
CA GLY A 32 1.80 9.67 -12.67
C GLY A 32 1.13 8.32 -12.94
N LEU A 33 1.91 7.26 -13.15
CA LEU A 33 1.39 5.89 -13.34
C LEU A 33 1.37 5.17 -11.99
N VAL A 34 0.16 4.93 -11.49
CA VAL A 34 -0.09 4.26 -10.20
C VAL A 34 -0.79 2.92 -10.39
N GLY A 35 -0.65 2.03 -9.42
CA GLY A 35 -1.27 0.70 -9.44
C GLY A 35 -0.58 -0.22 -8.43
N LYS A 36 -1.20 -1.34 -8.10
CA LYS A 36 -0.63 -2.36 -7.20
C LYS A 36 0.71 -2.89 -7.72
N ASN A 37 1.53 -3.43 -6.84
CA ASN A 37 2.72 -4.17 -7.25
C ASN A 37 2.30 -5.38 -8.10
N GLY A 38 3.02 -5.60 -9.22
CA GLY A 38 2.67 -6.65 -10.17
C GLY A 38 1.54 -6.30 -11.17
N ALA A 39 0.93 -5.11 -11.10
CA ALA A 39 -0.12 -4.69 -12.04
C ALA A 39 0.37 -4.43 -13.48
N GLY A 40 1.68 -4.51 -13.75
CA GLY A 40 2.24 -4.31 -15.09
C GLY A 40 2.76 -2.89 -15.38
N LYS A 41 2.93 -2.02 -14.38
CA LYS A 41 3.43 -0.63 -14.55
C LYS A 41 4.77 -0.57 -15.30
N SER A 42 5.78 -1.27 -14.81
CA SER A 42 7.12 -1.30 -15.46
C SER A 42 7.09 -2.01 -16.82
N THR A 43 6.19 -2.99 -16.99
CA THR A 43 5.95 -3.66 -18.30
C THR A 43 5.38 -2.65 -19.30
N LEU A 44 4.35 -1.88 -18.89
CA LEU A 44 3.77 -0.84 -19.74
C LEU A 44 4.84 0.21 -20.10
N MET A 45 5.59 0.70 -19.12
CA MET A 45 6.66 1.66 -19.36
C MET A 45 7.71 1.12 -20.32
N SER A 46 8.10 -0.16 -20.21
CA SER A 46 9.07 -0.81 -21.10
C SER A 46 8.53 -0.95 -22.54
N ILE A 47 7.22 -1.25 -22.68
CA ILE A 47 6.56 -1.28 -24.00
C ILE A 47 6.54 0.12 -24.62
N LEU A 48 6.16 1.16 -23.84
CA LEU A 48 6.11 2.53 -24.32
C LEU A 48 7.50 3.06 -24.72
N ALA A 49 8.52 2.67 -23.97
CA ALA A 49 9.91 3.05 -24.25
C ALA A 49 10.53 2.29 -25.44
N GLY A 50 10.04 1.08 -25.75
CA GLY A 50 10.53 0.26 -26.85
C GLY A 50 11.54 -0.80 -26.46
N ASP A 51 11.68 -1.11 -25.17
CA ASP A 51 12.51 -2.22 -24.70
C ASP A 51 11.79 -3.57 -24.81
N LEU A 52 10.47 -3.54 -24.80
CA LEU A 52 9.61 -4.71 -24.86
C LEU A 52 8.56 -4.50 -25.96
N GLU A 53 8.35 -5.52 -26.78
CA GLU A 53 7.25 -5.50 -27.75
C GLU A 53 5.95 -6.00 -27.12
N PRO A 54 4.81 -5.37 -27.42
CA PRO A 54 3.51 -5.90 -27.05
C PRO A 54 3.21 -7.16 -27.87
N ASP A 55 2.35 -8.05 -27.36
CA ASP A 55 1.92 -9.24 -28.10
C ASP A 55 0.88 -8.87 -29.18
N GLU A 56 0.04 -7.85 -28.89
CA GLU A 56 -0.84 -7.23 -29.88
C GLU A 56 -0.75 -5.71 -29.79
N GLY A 57 -1.12 -5.03 -30.87
CA GLY A 57 -1.12 -3.57 -30.95
C GLY A 57 0.21 -2.98 -31.38
N TYR A 58 0.34 -1.66 -31.23
CA TYR A 58 1.59 -0.96 -31.61
C TYR A 58 1.80 0.32 -30.82
N VAL A 59 3.06 0.77 -30.76
CA VAL A 59 3.47 2.05 -30.17
C VAL A 59 4.21 2.88 -31.20
N LYS A 60 3.71 4.10 -31.50
CA LYS A 60 4.40 5.10 -32.31
C LYS A 60 5.07 6.12 -31.41
N ARG A 61 6.38 6.27 -31.56
CA ARG A 61 7.22 7.24 -30.84
C ARG A 61 7.63 8.32 -31.82
N PHE A 62 7.34 9.57 -31.47
CA PHE A 62 7.62 10.72 -32.35
C PHE A 62 8.80 11.56 -31.85
N CYS A 63 9.41 11.16 -30.72
CA CYS A 63 10.54 11.84 -30.12
C CYS A 63 11.49 10.84 -29.44
N PRO A 64 12.74 11.24 -29.17
CA PRO A 64 13.62 10.51 -28.27
C PRO A 64 13.09 10.52 -26.83
N ILE A 65 13.37 9.46 -26.07
CA ILE A 65 12.89 9.24 -24.72
C ILE A 65 14.10 9.12 -23.80
N ALA A 66 14.19 10.00 -22.80
CA ALA A 66 15.13 9.85 -21.69
C ALA A 66 14.55 8.92 -20.63
N ARG A 67 15.39 8.09 -20.00
CA ARG A 67 14.91 7.07 -19.05
C ARG A 67 15.70 7.07 -17.76
N ILE A 68 14.95 6.94 -16.65
CA ILE A 68 15.48 6.55 -15.35
C ILE A 68 14.88 5.18 -15.05
N ARG A 69 15.73 4.13 -15.05
CA ARG A 69 15.32 2.74 -14.83
C ARG A 69 15.45 2.36 -13.37
N GLN A 70 14.61 1.45 -12.89
CA GLN A 70 14.69 0.87 -11.56
C GLN A 70 16.01 0.07 -11.36
N SER A 71 16.47 -0.66 -12.37
CA SER A 71 17.79 -1.30 -12.37
C SER A 71 18.86 -0.29 -12.80
N GLN A 72 19.85 -0.10 -11.96
CA GLN A 72 20.84 1.00 -11.96
C GLN A 72 21.93 0.88 -13.05
N GLU A 73 21.65 0.34 -14.21
CA GLU A 73 22.56 0.39 -15.33
C GLU A 73 22.50 1.79 -15.96
N THR A 74 23.56 2.56 -15.77
CA THR A 74 23.71 3.90 -16.36
C THR A 74 24.14 3.76 -17.83
N GLU A 75 23.21 3.99 -18.74
CA GLU A 75 23.53 4.22 -20.15
C GLU A 75 23.78 5.72 -20.37
N GLY A 76 25.00 6.12 -20.66
CA GLY A 76 25.36 7.47 -21.09
C GLY A 76 26.30 8.23 -20.17
N SER A 77 26.90 9.28 -20.74
CA SER A 77 27.78 10.22 -20.02
C SER A 77 26.97 11.31 -19.34
N VAL A 78 27.29 11.63 -18.09
CA VAL A 78 26.66 12.74 -17.36
C VAL A 78 27.38 14.03 -17.69
N GLN A 79 26.65 15.09 -18.08
CA GLN A 79 27.23 16.41 -18.28
C GLN A 79 27.75 17.01 -16.96
N GLY A 80 28.89 17.68 -16.98
CA GLY A 80 29.53 18.23 -15.79
C GLY A 80 28.65 19.14 -14.93
N SER A 81 27.69 19.85 -15.54
CA SER A 81 26.71 20.67 -14.83
C SER A 81 25.79 19.87 -13.91
N TYR A 82 25.47 18.63 -14.28
CA TYR A 82 24.64 17.74 -13.45
C TYR A 82 25.46 16.99 -12.39
N ILE A 83 26.73 16.68 -12.67
CA ILE A 83 27.67 16.10 -11.69
C ILE A 83 27.76 17.01 -10.47
N SER A 84 27.98 18.31 -10.69
CA SER A 84 28.07 19.31 -9.64
C SER A 84 26.75 19.49 -8.86
N ARG A 85 25.62 19.58 -9.57
CA ARG A 85 24.27 19.75 -8.95
C ARG A 85 23.86 18.56 -8.09
N LEU A 86 24.22 17.34 -8.50
CA LEU A 86 23.87 16.09 -7.81
C LEU A 86 24.87 15.70 -6.72
N GLY A 87 25.90 16.51 -6.50
CA GLY A 87 26.93 16.26 -5.47
C GLY A 87 27.71 14.98 -5.68
N LEU A 88 27.87 14.54 -6.95
CA LEU A 88 28.54 13.30 -7.30
C LEU A 88 30.04 13.42 -7.09
N LYS A 89 30.63 12.48 -6.36
CA LYS A 89 32.08 12.36 -6.18
C LYS A 89 32.64 11.34 -7.19
N ASP A 90 33.86 11.60 -7.64
CA ASP A 90 34.57 10.73 -8.58
C ASP A 90 35.19 9.55 -7.81
N SER A 91 34.34 8.66 -7.22
CA SER A 91 34.78 7.48 -6.49
C SER A 91 34.42 6.20 -7.27
N ALA A 92 35.35 5.24 -7.28
CA ALA A 92 35.19 3.96 -8.01
C ALA A 92 34.11 3.05 -7.41
N LEU A 93 33.80 3.19 -6.12
CA LEU A 93 32.77 2.45 -5.39
C LEU A 93 31.58 3.39 -5.09
N LYS A 94 30.49 3.23 -5.82
CA LYS A 94 29.28 4.08 -5.69
C LYS A 94 28.25 3.38 -4.83
N SER A 95 27.73 4.07 -3.83
CA SER A 95 26.57 3.62 -3.04
C SER A 95 25.32 3.54 -3.91
N GLY A 96 24.28 2.81 -3.47
CA GLY A 96 23.00 2.71 -4.18
C GLY A 96 22.44 4.10 -4.53
N GLY A 97 22.42 5.03 -3.57
CA GLY A 97 21.95 6.40 -3.80
C GLY A 97 22.80 7.20 -4.79
N GLU A 98 24.13 7.03 -4.81
CA GLU A 98 25.00 7.68 -5.79
C GLU A 98 24.78 7.15 -7.22
N ARG A 99 24.50 5.85 -7.35
CA ARG A 99 24.11 5.26 -8.65
C ARG A 99 22.79 5.81 -9.16
N THR A 100 21.79 5.93 -8.30
CA THR A 100 20.50 6.55 -8.66
C THR A 100 20.68 8.01 -9.07
N ARG A 101 21.47 8.80 -8.33
CA ARG A 101 21.79 10.21 -8.71
C ARG A 101 22.50 10.29 -10.06
N LEU A 102 23.40 9.37 -10.38
CA LEU A 102 24.04 9.27 -11.70
C LEU A 102 23.04 8.98 -12.82
N ALA A 103 22.17 8.01 -12.63
CA ALA A 103 21.14 7.67 -13.61
C ALA A 103 20.21 8.86 -13.88
N ILE A 104 19.83 9.60 -12.84
CA ILE A 104 19.08 10.86 -12.95
C ILE A 104 19.86 11.87 -13.81
N GLY A 105 21.13 12.13 -13.45
CA GLY A 105 21.98 13.07 -14.20
C GLY A 105 22.15 12.70 -15.68
N ALA A 106 22.32 11.40 -15.97
CA ALA A 106 22.42 10.90 -17.34
C ALA A 106 21.12 11.10 -18.13
N ALA A 107 19.97 10.80 -17.53
CA ALA A 107 18.67 10.99 -18.17
C ALA A 107 18.40 12.48 -18.49
N PHE A 108 18.62 13.38 -17.53
CA PHE A 108 18.43 14.80 -17.77
C PHE A 108 19.44 15.40 -18.75
N SER A 109 20.63 14.82 -18.88
CA SER A 109 21.65 15.26 -19.84
C SER A 109 21.28 14.99 -21.30
N GLN A 110 20.34 14.07 -21.56
CA GLN A 110 19.89 13.70 -22.91
C GLN A 110 19.03 14.79 -23.57
N ASN A 111 18.48 15.75 -22.81
CA ASN A 111 17.59 16.81 -23.31
C ASN A 111 16.43 16.29 -24.18
N ALA A 112 15.93 15.08 -23.89
CA ALA A 112 14.83 14.48 -24.63
C ALA A 112 13.49 15.18 -24.29
N PRO A 113 12.52 15.29 -25.23
CA PRO A 113 11.21 15.88 -24.96
C PRO A 113 10.33 15.07 -24.02
N LEU A 114 10.59 13.76 -23.85
CA LEU A 114 9.87 12.85 -22.97
C LEU A 114 10.84 12.19 -21.96
N LEU A 115 10.55 12.35 -20.68
CA LEU A 115 11.24 11.67 -19.58
C LEU A 115 10.33 10.56 -19.05
N MET A 116 10.82 9.33 -19.03
CA MET A 116 10.18 8.19 -18.38
C MET A 116 11.01 7.78 -17.15
N ALA A 117 10.40 7.82 -15.96
CA ALA A 117 11.08 7.52 -14.71
C ALA A 117 10.34 6.40 -13.95
N ASP A 118 11.03 5.28 -13.73
CA ASP A 118 10.53 4.12 -12.99
C ASP A 118 11.21 4.08 -11.61
N GLU A 119 10.45 4.40 -10.56
CA GLU A 119 10.86 4.47 -9.16
C GLU A 119 12.16 5.27 -8.93
N PRO A 120 12.25 6.53 -9.39
CA PRO A 120 13.48 7.32 -9.32
C PRO A 120 13.85 7.75 -7.89
N THR A 121 12.96 7.59 -6.92
CA THR A 121 13.18 7.90 -5.50
C THR A 121 13.85 6.77 -4.73
N THR A 122 13.89 5.56 -5.30
CA THR A 122 14.49 4.39 -4.66
C THR A 122 15.97 4.65 -4.33
N ASN A 123 16.36 4.35 -3.09
CA ASN A 123 17.69 4.59 -2.52
C ASN A 123 18.11 6.08 -2.40
N LEU A 124 17.23 7.03 -2.67
CA LEU A 124 17.49 8.44 -2.38
C LEU A 124 17.12 8.78 -0.93
N ASP A 125 17.91 9.65 -0.33
CA ASP A 125 17.55 10.31 0.91
C ASP A 125 16.66 11.54 0.64
N LEU A 126 16.13 12.15 1.69
CA LEU A 126 15.22 13.27 1.58
C LEU A 126 15.83 14.44 0.75
N GLU A 127 17.13 14.70 0.90
CA GLU A 127 17.81 15.75 0.13
C GLU A 127 17.88 15.42 -1.36
N GLY A 128 18.14 14.14 -1.69
CA GLY A 128 18.11 13.63 -3.06
C GLY A 128 16.73 13.69 -3.68
N ILE A 129 15.68 13.36 -2.92
CA ILE A 129 14.28 13.46 -3.37
C ILE A 129 13.91 14.92 -3.66
N LEU A 130 14.24 15.84 -2.75
CA LEU A 130 13.99 17.29 -2.95
C LEU A 130 14.70 17.85 -4.17
N LEU A 131 15.92 17.37 -4.44
CA LEU A 131 16.67 17.77 -5.62
C LEU A 131 16.03 17.23 -6.89
N LEU A 132 15.62 15.95 -6.89
CA LEU A 132 14.88 15.33 -7.99
C LEU A 132 13.57 16.08 -8.28
N GLU A 133 12.79 16.44 -7.26
CA GLU A 133 11.59 17.25 -7.40
C GLU A 133 11.87 18.57 -8.12
N LYS A 134 12.91 19.31 -7.70
CA LYS A 134 13.29 20.58 -8.35
C LYS A 134 13.69 20.38 -9.81
N MET A 135 14.41 19.29 -10.12
CA MET A 135 14.81 18.97 -11.49
C MET A 135 13.61 18.62 -12.36
N MET A 136 12.68 17.77 -11.86
CA MET A 136 11.47 17.40 -12.59
C MET A 136 10.51 18.58 -12.77
N ALA A 137 10.34 19.44 -11.76
CA ALA A 137 9.52 20.64 -11.86
C ALA A 137 10.06 21.62 -12.93
N GLY A 138 11.38 21.70 -13.08
CA GLY A 138 12.03 22.54 -14.10
C GLY A 138 12.17 21.89 -15.47
N PHE A 139 11.73 20.65 -15.64
CA PHE A 139 11.86 19.93 -16.92
C PHE A 139 10.87 20.48 -17.95
N ARG A 140 11.35 20.79 -19.16
CA ARG A 140 10.58 21.46 -20.21
C ARG A 140 9.87 20.49 -21.21
N GLY A 141 9.93 19.19 -20.97
CA GLY A 141 9.23 18.16 -21.75
C GLY A 141 8.11 17.50 -20.98
N ALA A 142 7.53 16.45 -21.51
CA ALA A 142 6.57 15.58 -20.82
C ALA A 142 7.28 14.63 -19.85
N ILE A 143 6.58 14.25 -18.77
CA ILE A 143 7.06 13.28 -17.79
C ILE A 143 6.02 12.17 -17.64
N LEU A 144 6.48 10.90 -17.75
CA LEU A 144 5.75 9.72 -17.28
C LEU A 144 6.51 9.15 -16.08
N LEU A 145 5.89 9.20 -14.91
CA LEU A 145 6.51 8.87 -13.62
C LEU A 145 5.79 7.69 -12.97
N ILE A 146 6.52 6.62 -12.65
CA ILE A 146 6.10 5.61 -11.68
C ILE A 146 6.81 5.96 -10.38
N SER A 147 6.07 6.15 -9.31
CA SER A 147 6.64 6.36 -7.98
C SER A 147 5.68 5.93 -6.89
N HIS A 148 6.24 5.50 -5.76
CA HIS A 148 5.52 5.28 -4.51
C HIS A 148 5.60 6.49 -3.58
N ASP A 149 6.40 7.50 -3.90
CA ASP A 149 6.46 8.77 -3.19
C ASP A 149 5.25 9.65 -3.56
N ARG A 150 4.27 9.69 -2.64
CA ARG A 150 3.02 10.43 -2.82
C ARG A 150 3.23 11.92 -2.95
N ALA A 151 4.20 12.48 -2.21
CA ALA A 151 4.52 13.90 -2.25
C ALA A 151 5.12 14.30 -3.61
N LEU A 152 5.99 13.45 -4.17
CA LEU A 152 6.55 13.63 -5.51
C LEU A 152 5.44 13.59 -6.58
N LEU A 153 4.56 12.57 -6.52
CA LEU A 153 3.42 12.45 -7.44
C LEU A 153 2.49 13.66 -7.35
N ASP A 154 2.21 14.11 -6.14
CA ASP A 154 1.30 15.25 -5.91
C ASP A 154 1.87 16.56 -6.44
N ARG A 155 3.18 16.74 -6.31
CA ARG A 155 3.87 17.97 -6.74
C ARG A 155 4.16 18.05 -8.23
N ILE A 156 4.41 16.91 -8.87
CA ILE A 156 4.86 16.87 -10.27
C ILE A 156 3.72 16.56 -11.23
N CYS A 157 2.79 15.64 -10.85
CA CYS A 157 1.79 15.13 -11.77
C CYS A 157 0.52 15.98 -11.80
N THR A 158 -0.01 16.20 -12.99
CA THR A 158 -1.31 16.84 -13.23
C THR A 158 -2.35 15.86 -13.75
N THR A 159 -1.92 14.64 -14.08
CA THR A 159 -2.76 13.55 -14.54
C THR A 159 -2.29 12.25 -13.92
N ILE A 160 -3.22 11.44 -13.42
CA ILE A 160 -2.92 10.11 -12.88
C ILE A 160 -3.46 9.04 -13.82
N TRP A 161 -2.59 8.14 -14.20
CA TRP A 161 -2.92 6.90 -14.90
C TRP A 161 -2.96 5.78 -13.88
N GLU A 162 -4.13 5.23 -13.65
CA GLU A 162 -4.33 4.08 -12.76
C GLU A 162 -4.35 2.80 -13.58
N LEU A 163 -3.44 1.88 -13.27
CA LEU A 163 -3.39 0.55 -13.87
C LEU A 163 -3.93 -0.47 -12.89
N GLU A 164 -5.10 -1.03 -13.20
CA GLU A 164 -5.78 -2.04 -12.41
C GLU A 164 -6.33 -3.14 -13.33
N ASP A 165 -6.06 -4.41 -13.00
CA ASP A 165 -6.49 -5.58 -13.76
C ASP A 165 -6.22 -5.48 -15.27
N GLY A 166 -5.01 -5.02 -15.62
CA GLY A 166 -4.55 -4.85 -17.00
C GLY A 166 -5.12 -3.64 -17.74
N LYS A 167 -6.07 -2.93 -17.16
CA LYS A 167 -6.76 -1.78 -17.77
C LYS A 167 -6.24 -0.46 -17.24
N LEU A 168 -6.20 0.53 -18.10
CA LEU A 168 -5.75 1.87 -17.79
C LEU A 168 -6.95 2.82 -17.62
N ARG A 169 -7.03 3.51 -16.48
CA ARG A 169 -7.98 4.60 -16.24
C ARG A 169 -7.20 5.90 -16.09
N VAL A 170 -7.69 6.96 -16.74
CA VAL A 170 -7.07 8.28 -16.71
C VAL A 170 -7.89 9.21 -15.81
N PHE A 171 -7.20 9.87 -14.89
CA PHE A 171 -7.79 10.87 -13.99
C PHE A 171 -7.07 12.20 -14.18
N GLU A 172 -7.82 13.26 -14.42
CA GLU A 172 -7.30 14.62 -14.42
C GLU A 172 -7.15 15.12 -13.00
N GLY A 173 -5.96 15.57 -12.65
CA GLY A 173 -5.61 16.05 -11.33
C GLY A 173 -4.33 15.42 -10.76
N ASN A 174 -3.90 15.92 -9.60
CA ASN A 174 -2.75 15.40 -8.88
C ASN A 174 -3.11 14.15 -8.03
N TYR A 175 -2.13 13.60 -7.33
CA TYR A 175 -2.31 12.40 -6.52
C TYR A 175 -3.35 12.58 -5.40
N SER A 176 -3.35 13.71 -4.69
CA SER A 176 -4.31 14.01 -3.62
C SER A 176 -5.74 14.10 -4.14
N GLN A 177 -5.94 14.70 -5.33
CA GLN A 177 -7.26 14.79 -5.96
C GLN A 177 -7.76 13.41 -6.40
N TRP A 178 -6.89 12.60 -6.99
CA TRP A 178 -7.21 11.21 -7.34
C TRP A 178 -7.60 10.38 -6.10
N THR A 179 -6.84 10.47 -5.02
CA THR A 179 -7.13 9.76 -3.76
C THR A 179 -8.49 10.18 -3.20
N ALA A 180 -8.78 11.49 -3.17
CA ALA A 180 -10.06 12.00 -2.71
C ALA A 180 -11.24 11.54 -3.59
N GLN A 181 -11.03 11.44 -4.92
CA GLN A 181 -12.03 10.91 -5.83
C GLN A 181 -12.28 9.42 -5.56
N LYS A 182 -11.24 8.60 -5.43
CA LYS A 182 -11.34 7.17 -5.11
C LYS A 182 -12.08 6.93 -3.78
N GLU A 183 -11.83 7.76 -2.79
CA GLU A 183 -12.53 7.66 -1.51
C GLU A 183 -14.03 7.98 -1.66
N ARG A 184 -14.39 9.00 -2.44
CA ARG A 184 -15.80 9.32 -2.75
C ARG A 184 -16.48 8.19 -3.51
N GLU A 185 -15.83 7.61 -4.52
CA GLU A 185 -16.34 6.47 -5.29
C GLU A 185 -16.60 5.27 -4.37
N ARG A 186 -15.63 4.93 -3.51
CA ARG A 186 -15.76 3.85 -2.51
C ARG A 186 -16.91 4.10 -1.53
N ASN A 187 -17.02 5.31 -1.00
CA ASN A 187 -18.09 5.69 -0.07
C ASN A 187 -19.46 5.60 -0.74
N PHE A 188 -19.56 5.99 -2.02
CA PHE A 188 -20.78 5.88 -2.81
C PHE A 188 -21.15 4.40 -3.08
N GLU A 189 -20.20 3.56 -3.46
CA GLU A 189 -20.42 2.12 -3.64
C GLU A 189 -20.85 1.45 -2.33
N GLN A 190 -20.23 1.81 -1.20
CA GLN A 190 -20.63 1.32 0.11
C GLN A 190 -22.06 1.74 0.45
N PHE A 191 -22.42 3.00 0.21
CA PHE A 191 -23.78 3.48 0.40
C PHE A 191 -24.78 2.69 -0.45
N GLN A 192 -24.49 2.46 -1.74
CA GLN A 192 -25.35 1.66 -2.62
C GLN A 192 -25.50 0.21 -2.13
N TYR A 193 -24.39 -0.40 -1.68
CA TYR A 193 -24.41 -1.75 -1.09
C TYR A 193 -25.27 -1.82 0.17
N ASP A 194 -25.16 -0.85 1.07
CA ASP A 194 -25.96 -0.77 2.28
C ASP A 194 -27.46 -0.59 1.98
N GLN A 195 -27.80 0.22 1.00
CA GLN A 195 -29.18 0.37 0.50
C GLN A 195 -29.70 -0.94 -0.07
N TYR A 196 -28.91 -1.62 -0.90
CA TYR A 196 -29.25 -2.96 -1.42
C TYR A 196 -29.50 -3.95 -0.28
N GLN A 197 -28.64 -4.02 0.73
CA GLN A 197 -28.80 -4.93 1.86
C GLN A 197 -30.07 -4.63 2.69
N LYS A 198 -30.33 -3.34 2.96
CA LYS A 198 -31.54 -2.90 3.66
C LYS A 198 -32.80 -3.31 2.90
N GLU A 199 -32.86 -3.06 1.60
CA GLU A 199 -34.00 -3.39 0.76
C GLU A 199 -34.20 -4.92 0.64
N LYS A 200 -33.12 -5.67 0.42
CA LYS A 200 -33.13 -7.14 0.41
C LYS A 200 -33.65 -7.71 1.72
N LYS A 201 -33.21 -7.19 2.88
CA LYS A 201 -33.68 -7.61 4.20
C LYS A 201 -35.15 -7.28 4.37
N ARG A 202 -35.61 -6.09 3.97
CA ARG A 202 -37.00 -5.64 4.02
C ARG A 202 -37.93 -6.55 3.19
N LEU A 203 -37.54 -6.82 1.94
CA LEU A 203 -38.34 -7.67 1.04
C LEU A 203 -38.40 -9.11 1.57
N THR A 204 -37.28 -9.64 2.07
CA THR A 204 -37.21 -10.99 2.65
C THR A 204 -38.11 -11.11 3.88
N GLN A 205 -38.12 -10.10 4.75
CA GLN A 205 -39.00 -10.08 5.93
C GLN A 205 -40.48 -10.00 5.52
N ASN A 206 -40.83 -9.13 4.59
CA ASN A 206 -42.19 -9.04 4.07
C ASN A 206 -42.69 -10.37 3.49
N ILE A 207 -41.84 -11.11 2.77
CA ILE A 207 -42.19 -12.44 2.22
C ILE A 207 -42.46 -13.42 3.36
N ARG A 208 -41.66 -13.38 4.43
CA ARG A 208 -41.91 -14.25 5.62
C ARG A 208 -43.23 -13.92 6.27
N ASP A 209 -43.51 -12.64 6.51
CA ASP A 209 -44.72 -12.16 7.15
C ASP A 209 -45.97 -12.51 6.32
N PHE A 210 -45.94 -12.30 5.01
CA PHE A 210 -47.03 -12.66 4.11
C PHE A 210 -47.27 -14.18 4.05
N ARG A 211 -46.22 -14.97 4.08
CA ARG A 211 -46.33 -16.43 4.13
C ARG A 211 -46.97 -16.90 5.44
N GLU A 212 -46.60 -16.28 6.55
CA GLU A 212 -47.16 -16.61 7.85
C GLU A 212 -48.63 -16.19 7.93
N GLN A 213 -48.99 -14.98 7.49
CA GLN A 213 -50.37 -14.52 7.38
C GLN A 213 -51.20 -15.47 6.50
N SER A 214 -50.68 -15.89 5.35
CA SER A 214 -51.37 -16.85 4.48
C SER A 214 -51.63 -18.19 5.16
N ARG A 215 -50.70 -18.71 5.97
CA ARG A 215 -50.87 -19.96 6.75
C ARG A 215 -51.89 -19.83 7.86
N GLN A 216 -51.94 -18.64 8.54
CA GLN A 216 -52.90 -18.40 9.62
C GLN A 216 -54.34 -18.29 9.10
N MET A 217 -54.55 -17.74 7.88
CA MET A 217 -55.86 -17.59 7.27
C MET A 217 -56.56 -18.93 6.93
N ILE A 218 -55.78 -20.03 6.84
CA ILE A 218 -56.31 -21.37 6.55
C ILE A 218 -56.85 -22.04 7.82
N LYS A 219 -56.43 -21.60 9.01
CA LYS A 219 -56.81 -22.21 10.28
C LYS A 219 -58.14 -21.61 10.77
N PRO A 220 -59.14 -22.44 11.22
CA PRO A 220 -60.32 -21.89 11.86
C PRO A 220 -59.94 -21.13 13.14
N PRO A 221 -60.59 -19.99 13.44
CA PRO A 221 -60.44 -19.31 14.72
C PRO A 221 -60.81 -20.25 15.89
N LYS A 222 -60.08 -20.16 17.01
CA LYS A 222 -60.23 -21.05 18.18
C LYS A 222 -61.63 -21.13 18.76
N GLN A 223 -62.52 -20.20 18.46
CA GLN A 223 -63.90 -20.13 18.99
C GLN A 223 -64.99 -20.36 17.97
N MET A 224 -64.65 -20.78 16.73
CA MET A 224 -65.61 -20.94 15.64
C MET A 224 -65.94 -22.41 15.44
N SER A 225 -67.24 -22.76 15.30
CA SER A 225 -67.69 -24.12 15.02
C SER A 225 -67.37 -24.55 13.57
N SER A 226 -67.30 -25.87 13.32
CA SER A 226 -67.01 -26.40 11.99
C SER A 226 -68.00 -25.98 10.92
N SER A 227 -69.26 -25.76 11.27
CA SER A 227 -70.33 -25.31 10.35
C SER A 227 -70.21 -23.84 10.04
N GLU A 228 -69.91 -22.98 11.03
CA GLU A 228 -69.61 -21.59 10.81
C GLU A 228 -68.35 -21.33 9.95
N TRP A 229 -67.33 -22.15 10.19
CA TRP A 229 -66.12 -22.09 9.35
C TRP A 229 -66.39 -22.39 7.86
N MET A 230 -67.29 -23.29 7.54
CA MET A 230 -67.64 -23.62 6.19
C MET A 230 -68.24 -22.43 5.42
N LEU A 231 -69.06 -21.59 6.08
CA LEU A 231 -69.63 -20.36 5.54
C LEU A 231 -68.53 -19.25 5.32
N TYR A 232 -67.58 -19.16 6.20
CA TYR A 232 -66.50 -18.16 6.13
C TYR A 232 -65.32 -18.58 5.24
N LYS A 233 -65.21 -19.85 4.85
CA LYS A 233 -64.09 -20.42 4.09
C LYS A 233 -63.92 -19.72 2.72
N GLY A 234 -64.99 -19.30 2.05
CA GLY A 234 -64.92 -18.58 0.77
C GLY A 234 -64.23 -17.22 0.88
N GLY A 235 -64.62 -16.44 1.89
CA GLY A 235 -64.00 -15.14 2.15
C GLY A 235 -62.56 -15.21 2.63
N ALA A 236 -62.21 -16.29 3.35
CA ALA A 236 -60.82 -16.59 3.78
C ALA A 236 -59.94 -16.92 2.53
N ALA A 237 -60.46 -17.72 1.59
CA ALA A 237 -59.77 -18.12 0.36
C ALA A 237 -59.47 -16.86 -0.55
N VAL A 238 -60.42 -15.94 -0.68
CA VAL A 238 -60.20 -14.69 -1.45
C VAL A 238 -59.09 -13.84 -0.80
N ARG A 239 -59.13 -13.64 0.55
CA ARG A 239 -58.12 -12.91 1.27
C ARG A 239 -56.74 -13.56 1.17
N GLN A 240 -56.67 -14.91 1.24
CA GLN A 240 -55.45 -15.68 1.02
C GLN A 240 -54.90 -15.47 -0.39
N GLY A 241 -55.76 -15.46 -1.43
CA GLY A 241 -55.38 -15.17 -2.82
C GLY A 241 -54.68 -13.79 -2.95
N HIS A 242 -55.21 -12.76 -2.28
CA HIS A 242 -54.57 -11.43 -2.24
C HIS A 242 -53.21 -11.43 -1.56
N VAL A 243 -53.04 -12.14 -0.44
CA VAL A 243 -51.77 -12.28 0.26
C VAL A 243 -50.74 -13.04 -0.60
N GLN A 244 -51.19 -14.11 -1.27
CA GLN A 244 -50.32 -14.85 -2.20
C GLN A 244 -49.88 -14.02 -3.41
N ALA A 245 -50.79 -13.17 -3.98
CA ALA A 245 -50.43 -12.26 -5.04
C ALA A 245 -49.36 -11.21 -4.59
N ARG A 246 -49.54 -10.68 -3.37
CA ARG A 246 -48.52 -9.78 -2.78
C ARG A 246 -47.18 -10.50 -2.58
N THR A 247 -47.20 -11.75 -2.10
CA THR A 247 -46.00 -12.57 -1.93
C THR A 247 -45.27 -12.77 -3.28
N ARG A 248 -46.01 -13.11 -4.36
CA ARG A 248 -45.43 -13.26 -5.71
C ARG A 248 -44.83 -11.95 -6.21
N ALA A 249 -45.55 -10.82 -6.08
CA ALA A 249 -45.04 -9.49 -6.47
C ALA A 249 -43.78 -9.11 -5.70
N THR A 250 -43.71 -9.43 -4.38
CA THR A 250 -42.52 -9.16 -3.55
C THR A 250 -41.36 -10.07 -3.92
N LEU A 251 -41.60 -11.34 -4.25
CA LEU A 251 -40.58 -12.26 -4.78
C LEU A 251 -40.01 -11.76 -6.10
N SER A 252 -40.87 -11.38 -7.05
CA SER A 252 -40.41 -10.81 -8.32
C SER A 252 -39.56 -9.55 -8.12
N ARG A 253 -39.94 -8.68 -7.19
CA ARG A 253 -39.10 -7.50 -6.84
C ARG A 253 -37.74 -7.91 -6.26
N LEU A 254 -37.70 -8.97 -5.43
CA LEU A 254 -36.43 -9.48 -4.87
C LEU A 254 -35.55 -10.10 -5.96
N GLU A 255 -36.13 -10.80 -6.94
CA GLU A 255 -35.43 -11.40 -8.07
C GLU A 255 -34.86 -10.34 -9.02
N HIS A 256 -35.59 -9.24 -9.23
CA HIS A 256 -35.17 -8.11 -10.06
C HIS A 256 -34.33 -7.09 -9.29
N LEU A 257 -34.11 -7.27 -7.98
CA LEU A 257 -33.25 -6.38 -7.22
C LEU A 257 -31.81 -6.52 -7.72
N GLU A 258 -31.27 -5.46 -8.29
CA GLU A 258 -29.92 -5.42 -8.83
C GLU A 258 -28.91 -5.80 -7.75
N LYS A 259 -28.20 -6.91 -7.97
CA LYS A 259 -27.20 -7.37 -7.02
C LYS A 259 -26.02 -6.38 -6.99
N ARG A 260 -25.70 -5.90 -5.81
CA ARG A 260 -24.49 -5.10 -5.55
C ARG A 260 -23.49 -5.95 -4.80
N GLU A 261 -22.26 -5.95 -5.28
CA GLU A 261 -21.15 -6.57 -4.57
C GLU A 261 -20.68 -5.65 -3.44
N ARG A 262 -20.14 -6.23 -2.41
CA ARG A 262 -19.56 -5.45 -1.32
C ARG A 262 -18.29 -4.79 -1.83
N PRO A 263 -18.16 -3.45 -1.76
CA PRO A 263 -16.91 -2.80 -2.14
C PRO A 263 -15.75 -3.35 -1.31
N ALA A 264 -14.59 -3.44 -1.94
CA ALA A 264 -13.37 -3.83 -1.26
C ALA A 264 -13.03 -2.78 -0.20
N GLN A 265 -13.18 -3.15 1.06
CA GLN A 265 -12.77 -2.33 2.20
C GLN A 265 -11.61 -3.01 2.88
N LEU A 266 -10.63 -2.20 3.32
CA LEU A 266 -9.62 -2.72 4.22
C LEU A 266 -10.29 -3.25 5.49
N PRO A 267 -10.05 -4.50 5.90
CA PRO A 267 -10.62 -5.02 7.14
C PRO A 267 -10.20 -4.16 8.32
N GLU A 268 -11.16 -3.81 9.17
CA GLU A 268 -10.84 -3.20 10.46
C GLU A 268 -10.08 -4.21 11.33
N VAL A 269 -8.83 -3.90 11.61
CA VAL A 269 -7.97 -4.71 12.47
C VAL A 269 -7.62 -3.90 13.71
N SER A 270 -8.02 -4.39 14.87
CA SER A 270 -7.60 -3.81 16.15
C SER A 270 -6.31 -4.50 16.61
N MET A 271 -5.21 -3.78 16.59
CA MET A 271 -3.90 -4.25 17.05
C MET A 271 -3.62 -3.81 18.49
N LYS A 272 -4.68 -3.71 19.32
CA LYS A 272 -4.55 -3.33 20.72
C LYS A 272 -3.90 -4.43 21.54
N LEU A 273 -2.91 -4.05 22.32
CA LEU A 273 -2.25 -4.95 23.26
C LEU A 273 -3.07 -5.03 24.56
N PRO A 274 -3.15 -6.22 25.20
CA PRO A 274 -3.66 -6.33 26.56
C PRO A 274 -2.86 -5.42 27.50
N ASP A 275 -3.52 -4.80 28.49
CA ASP A 275 -2.86 -3.90 29.46
C ASP A 275 -1.71 -4.59 30.23
N SER A 276 -1.78 -5.91 30.41
CA SER A 276 -0.72 -6.72 31.00
C SER A 276 0.55 -6.78 30.15
N LYS A 277 0.46 -6.51 28.86
CA LYS A 277 1.58 -6.51 27.92
C LYS A 277 2.15 -5.11 27.65
N LYS A 278 1.52 -4.04 28.14
CA LYS A 278 2.02 -2.67 27.94
C LYS A 278 3.26 -2.43 28.80
N ILE A 279 4.25 -1.75 28.20
CA ILE A 279 5.48 -1.35 28.90
C ILE A 279 5.12 -0.24 29.91
N ARG A 280 5.42 -0.47 31.17
CA ARG A 280 5.18 0.49 32.27
C ARG A 280 6.37 1.40 32.53
N ALA A 281 7.56 0.95 32.17
CA ALA A 281 8.76 1.76 32.26
C ALA A 281 8.61 3.06 31.44
N ARG A 282 9.16 4.18 31.93
CA ARG A 282 9.12 5.47 31.21
C ARG A 282 9.72 5.41 29.82
N TYR A 283 10.81 4.67 29.68
CA TYR A 283 11.52 4.47 28.42
C TYR A 283 11.60 3.00 28.09
N ALA A 284 11.18 2.65 26.86
CA ALA A 284 11.33 1.29 26.34
C ALA A 284 12.79 0.97 25.98
N ILE A 285 13.49 1.97 25.43
CA ILE A 285 14.90 1.90 25.07
C ILE A 285 15.62 3.13 25.64
N SER A 286 16.81 2.89 26.20
CA SER A 286 17.72 3.95 26.65
C SER A 286 19.10 3.69 26.06
N VAL A 287 19.60 4.62 25.27
CA VAL A 287 20.95 4.61 24.69
C VAL A 287 21.75 5.72 25.36
N ARG A 288 22.91 5.39 25.92
CA ARG A 288 23.78 6.33 26.62
C ARG A 288 25.21 6.19 26.14
N ASP A 289 25.82 7.32 25.79
CA ASP A 289 27.20 7.46 25.36
C ASP A 289 27.63 6.42 24.28
N LEU A 290 26.67 6.04 23.40
CA LEU A 290 26.91 5.04 22.39
C LEU A 290 27.87 5.58 21.33
N THR A 291 28.96 4.84 21.12
CA THR A 291 29.93 5.12 20.06
C THR A 291 30.02 3.92 19.15
N ILE A 292 29.83 4.16 17.83
CA ILE A 292 29.97 3.10 16.82
C ILE A 292 30.97 3.53 15.76
N GLN A 293 31.89 2.62 15.46
CA GLN A 293 32.93 2.81 14.48
C GLN A 293 33.06 1.56 13.59
N TYR A 294 33.16 1.78 12.27
CA TYR A 294 33.44 0.73 11.29
C TYR A 294 34.79 1.02 10.63
N GLY A 295 35.81 0.24 10.98
CA GLY A 295 37.19 0.50 10.57
C GLY A 295 37.65 1.87 11.09
N GLU A 296 38.08 2.76 10.19
CA GLU A 296 38.50 4.12 10.52
C GLU A 296 37.34 5.14 10.57
N LYS A 297 36.14 4.75 10.10
CA LYS A 297 35.00 5.66 10.04
C LYS A 297 34.16 5.58 11.31
N THR A 298 34.16 6.65 12.10
CA THR A 298 33.25 6.83 13.22
C THR A 298 31.87 7.25 12.67
N VAL A 299 30.83 6.48 12.99
CA VAL A 299 29.46 6.75 12.57
C VAL A 299 28.81 7.75 13.51
N PHE A 300 28.91 7.49 14.82
CA PHE A 300 28.53 8.43 15.87
C PHE A 300 29.37 8.23 17.12
N GLN A 301 29.51 9.30 17.90
CA GLN A 301 30.29 9.35 19.11
C GLN A 301 29.45 9.91 20.26
N LYS A 302 29.40 9.16 21.39
CA LYS A 302 28.63 9.53 22.60
C LYS A 302 27.17 9.91 22.31
N LEU A 303 26.50 9.14 21.43
CA LEU A 303 25.10 9.34 21.11
C LEU A 303 24.23 8.97 22.31
N ASN A 304 23.29 9.85 22.64
CA ASN A 304 22.28 9.64 23.66
C ASN A 304 20.91 9.70 23.03
N PHE A 305 20.09 8.67 23.31
CA PHE A 305 18.71 8.58 22.79
C PHE A 305 17.82 7.82 23.78
N PHE A 306 16.62 8.32 23.98
CA PHE A 306 15.63 7.72 24.86
C PHE A 306 14.31 7.58 24.11
N LEU A 307 13.84 6.33 23.96
CA LEU A 307 12.55 6.03 23.35
C LEU A 307 11.48 5.93 24.44
N PRO A 308 10.53 6.85 24.51
CA PRO A 308 9.43 6.77 25.47
C PRO A 308 8.54 5.57 25.19
N SER A 309 8.02 4.94 26.23
CA SER A 309 7.10 3.81 26.08
C SER A 309 5.74 4.26 25.58
N GLY A 310 5.11 3.46 24.71
CA GLY A 310 3.79 3.75 24.13
C GLY A 310 3.79 4.88 23.10
N THR A 311 4.95 5.29 22.58
CA THR A 311 5.07 6.30 21.51
C THR A 311 5.52 5.68 20.20
N ARG A 312 5.09 6.29 19.09
CA ARG A 312 5.54 5.96 17.74
C ARG A 312 6.59 6.98 17.31
N THR A 313 7.84 6.54 17.36
CA THR A 313 9.00 7.39 17.05
C THR A 313 9.59 7.00 15.71
N VAL A 314 9.80 7.98 14.83
CA VAL A 314 10.45 7.77 13.53
C VAL A 314 11.78 8.52 13.50
N ILE A 315 12.81 7.83 13.01
CA ILE A 315 14.14 8.39 12.79
C ILE A 315 14.28 8.66 11.29
N ALA A 316 14.43 9.93 10.93
CA ALA A 316 14.74 10.40 9.59
C ALA A 316 16.21 10.86 9.49
N GLY A 317 16.68 11.15 8.29
CA GLY A 317 18.03 11.70 8.07
C GLY A 317 18.70 11.18 6.81
N PRO A 318 19.81 11.76 6.35
CA PRO A 318 20.48 11.41 5.10
C PRO A 318 20.98 9.95 5.07
N ASN A 319 21.21 9.45 3.87
CA ASN A 319 21.80 8.12 3.70
C ASN A 319 23.21 8.08 4.27
N GLY A 320 23.54 6.99 4.95
CA GLY A 320 24.85 6.83 5.61
C GLY A 320 25.02 7.65 6.89
N SER A 321 23.99 8.31 7.43
CA SER A 321 24.03 9.02 8.72
C SER A 321 24.11 8.09 9.94
N GLY A 322 23.85 6.76 9.76
CA GLY A 322 23.94 5.77 10.82
C GLY A 322 22.62 5.24 11.37
N LYS A 323 21.48 5.54 10.72
CA LYS A 323 20.13 5.12 11.17
C LYS A 323 20.03 3.60 11.37
N SER A 324 20.35 2.80 10.35
CA SER A 324 20.35 1.34 10.44
C SER A 324 21.43 0.81 11.39
N SER A 325 22.56 1.53 11.53
CA SER A 325 23.59 1.20 12.53
C SER A 325 23.06 1.38 13.96
N LEU A 326 22.26 2.42 14.22
CA LEU A 326 21.62 2.62 15.52
C LEU A 326 20.57 1.52 15.79
N ILE A 327 19.70 1.22 14.82
CA ILE A 327 18.71 0.13 14.93
C ILE A 327 19.40 -1.20 15.23
N ARG A 328 20.48 -1.52 14.49
CA ARG A 328 21.24 -2.75 14.68
C ARG A 328 21.91 -2.80 16.05
N ALA A 329 22.49 -1.69 16.51
CA ALA A 329 23.07 -1.58 17.85
C ALA A 329 22.03 -1.80 18.97
N ILE A 330 20.80 -1.30 18.77
CA ILE A 330 19.68 -1.54 19.68
C ILE A 330 19.28 -3.01 19.66
N TRP A 331 19.14 -3.61 18.49
CA TRP A 331 18.79 -5.02 18.34
C TRP A 331 19.82 -5.94 18.96
N ASP A 332 21.10 -5.71 18.70
CA ASP A 332 22.24 -6.50 19.21
C ASP A 332 22.55 -6.20 20.69
N ARG A 333 21.87 -5.23 21.30
CA ARG A 333 22.06 -4.81 22.71
C ARG A 333 23.52 -4.52 23.04
N VAL A 334 24.20 -3.76 22.18
CA VAL A 334 25.61 -3.41 22.40
C VAL A 334 25.80 -2.58 23.68
N PRO A 335 27.00 -2.53 24.26
CA PRO A 335 27.29 -1.73 25.46
C PRO A 335 26.83 -0.27 25.26
N GLY A 336 26.13 0.27 26.26
CA GLY A 336 25.48 1.60 26.19
C GLY A 336 24.01 1.56 25.80
N VAL A 337 23.47 0.41 25.33
CA VAL A 337 22.05 0.22 25.05
C VAL A 337 21.39 -0.57 26.18
N SER A 338 20.30 -0.04 26.71
CA SER A 338 19.46 -0.70 27.71
C SER A 338 18.02 -0.74 27.21
N ILE A 339 17.44 -1.93 27.19
CA ILE A 339 16.03 -2.17 26.85
C ILE A 339 15.35 -2.69 28.11
N THR A 340 14.16 -2.16 28.42
CA THR A 340 13.40 -2.61 29.59
C THR A 340 13.11 -4.12 29.50
N SER A 341 13.15 -4.80 30.67
CA SER A 341 12.82 -6.23 30.76
C SER A 341 11.36 -6.55 30.38
N GLU A 342 10.48 -5.55 30.40
CA GLU A 342 9.07 -5.68 30.00
C GLU A 342 8.90 -5.71 28.46
N ALA A 343 9.94 -5.35 27.69
CA ALA A 343 9.85 -5.26 26.24
C ALA A 343 9.95 -6.65 25.58
N SER A 344 8.92 -6.98 24.80
CA SER A 344 8.93 -8.03 23.79
C SER A 344 9.10 -7.39 22.43
N ILE A 345 10.21 -7.69 21.75
CA ILE A 345 10.64 -6.97 20.55
C ILE A 345 10.34 -7.80 19.31
N ALA A 346 9.73 -7.16 18.29
CA ALA A 346 9.72 -7.67 16.93
C ALA A 346 10.48 -6.69 16.03
N TYR A 347 11.35 -7.23 15.17
CA TYR A 347 12.22 -6.45 14.29
C TYR A 347 12.00 -6.83 12.82
N LEU A 348 11.71 -5.83 12.02
CA LEU A 348 11.75 -5.93 10.57
C LEU A 348 13.10 -5.43 10.09
N SER A 349 13.99 -6.35 9.67
CA SER A 349 15.26 -6.02 9.05
C SER A 349 15.12 -5.74 7.56
N GLN A 350 16.00 -4.96 6.99
CA GLN A 350 16.05 -4.70 5.57
C GLN A 350 16.30 -5.99 4.74
N GLU A 351 17.00 -6.97 5.28
CA GLU A 351 17.37 -8.24 4.60
C GLU A 351 16.29 -9.33 4.70
N GLN A 352 15.22 -9.15 5.51
CA GLN A 352 14.05 -10.05 5.65
C GLN A 352 14.41 -11.52 6.00
N ASP A 353 15.50 -11.76 6.70
CA ASP A 353 16.03 -13.09 7.04
C ASP A 353 15.12 -13.94 7.94
N THR A 354 13.99 -13.38 8.40
CA THR A 354 13.07 -14.02 9.35
C THR A 354 12.07 -14.98 8.70
N LEU A 355 12.01 -15.03 7.36
CA LEU A 355 11.05 -15.84 6.63
C LEU A 355 11.62 -17.21 6.25
N ASN A 356 10.82 -18.27 6.49
CA ASN A 356 11.17 -19.60 6.01
C ASN A 356 10.76 -19.75 4.53
N PRO A 357 11.71 -19.91 3.58
CA PRO A 357 11.40 -19.91 2.16
C PRO A 357 10.53 -21.09 1.72
N LYS A 358 10.54 -22.21 2.46
CA LYS A 358 9.80 -23.44 2.13
C LYS A 358 8.34 -23.41 2.61
N LYS A 359 8.00 -22.55 3.59
CA LYS A 359 6.65 -22.39 4.11
C LYS A 359 5.86 -21.41 3.27
N THR A 360 4.55 -21.54 3.27
CA THR A 360 3.64 -20.55 2.66
C THR A 360 3.67 -19.23 3.42
N VAL A 361 3.16 -18.18 2.79
CA VAL A 361 2.97 -16.87 3.44
C VAL A 361 2.19 -17.03 4.74
N LEU A 362 1.03 -17.68 4.68
CA LEU A 362 0.17 -17.86 5.86
C LEU A 362 0.87 -18.65 6.97
N GLU A 363 1.55 -19.76 6.65
CA GLU A 363 2.31 -20.55 7.63
C GLU A 363 3.46 -19.76 8.27
N ASN A 364 4.13 -18.87 7.52
CA ASN A 364 5.15 -17.99 8.08
C ASN A 364 4.56 -16.97 9.06
N VAL A 365 3.41 -16.40 8.70
CA VAL A 365 2.74 -15.39 9.54
C VAL A 365 2.15 -16.03 10.79
N LEU A 366 1.56 -17.22 10.69
CA LEU A 366 0.97 -17.94 11.83
C LEU A 366 2.01 -18.52 12.79
N ALA A 367 3.26 -18.73 12.35
CA ALA A 367 4.28 -19.39 13.17
C ALA A 367 4.55 -18.67 14.50
N ASP A 368 4.52 -17.33 14.49
CA ASP A 368 4.80 -16.49 15.65
C ASP A 368 3.61 -15.61 16.06
N ALA A 369 2.40 -15.90 15.53
CA ALA A 369 1.23 -15.07 15.73
C ALA A 369 0.68 -15.18 17.16
N ALA A 370 0.46 -14.02 17.79
CA ALA A 370 -0.27 -13.92 19.05
C ALA A 370 -1.79 -13.72 18.83
N PHE A 371 -2.22 -13.52 17.59
CA PHE A 371 -3.60 -13.29 17.20
C PHE A 371 -4.16 -14.52 16.46
N PRO A 372 -5.50 -14.74 16.49
CA PRO A 372 -6.13 -15.83 15.76
C PRO A 372 -6.00 -15.65 14.23
N GLU A 373 -6.09 -16.75 13.48
CA GLU A 373 -5.86 -16.80 12.04
C GLU A 373 -6.67 -15.76 11.26
N HIS A 374 -7.93 -15.50 11.62
CA HIS A 374 -8.76 -14.52 10.91
C HIS A 374 -8.20 -13.09 11.00
N ILE A 375 -7.55 -12.72 12.12
CA ILE A 375 -6.85 -11.44 12.26
C ILE A 375 -5.58 -11.44 11.41
N CYS A 376 -4.81 -12.53 11.41
CA CYS A 376 -3.63 -12.66 10.55
C CYS A 376 -3.98 -12.49 9.07
N ARG A 377 -5.09 -13.10 8.63
CA ARG A 377 -5.61 -12.93 7.26
C ARG A 377 -6.05 -11.48 6.99
N ALA A 378 -6.71 -10.83 7.95
CA ALA A 378 -7.10 -9.44 7.82
C ALA A 378 -5.88 -8.48 7.76
N VAL A 379 -4.79 -8.77 8.48
CA VAL A 379 -3.52 -8.03 8.35
C VAL A 379 -2.92 -8.22 6.96
N LEU A 380 -2.88 -9.45 6.44
CA LEU A 380 -2.40 -9.74 5.09
C LEU A 380 -3.24 -9.05 4.00
N ASP A 381 -4.56 -9.00 4.17
CA ASP A 381 -5.47 -8.29 3.26
C ASP A 381 -5.23 -6.78 3.29
N ASN A 382 -5.04 -6.18 4.48
CA ASN A 382 -4.62 -4.77 4.61
C ASN A 382 -3.29 -4.49 3.88
N LEU A 383 -2.37 -5.45 3.85
CA LEU A 383 -1.12 -5.36 3.09
C LEU A 383 -1.29 -5.77 1.61
N CYS A 384 -2.52 -5.82 1.10
CA CYS A 384 -2.85 -6.14 -0.29
C CYS A 384 -2.28 -7.48 -0.77
N MET A 385 -2.28 -8.50 0.10
CA MET A 385 -1.94 -9.89 -0.26
C MET A 385 -3.21 -10.64 -0.65
N SER A 386 -3.28 -11.13 -1.88
CA SER A 386 -4.45 -11.84 -2.37
C SER A 386 -4.64 -13.23 -1.70
N PRO A 387 -5.87 -13.80 -1.69
CA PRO A 387 -6.11 -15.16 -1.21
C PRO A 387 -5.29 -16.24 -1.92
N LEU A 388 -4.79 -15.97 -3.12
CA LEU A 388 -3.90 -16.86 -3.87
C LEU A 388 -2.45 -16.71 -3.39
N ASP A 389 -2.01 -15.48 -3.16
CA ASP A 389 -0.63 -15.19 -2.74
C ASP A 389 -0.32 -15.74 -1.36
N ILE A 390 -1.29 -15.69 -0.43
CA ILE A 390 -1.08 -16.21 0.93
C ILE A 390 -0.85 -17.73 0.99
N LYS A 391 -1.17 -18.45 -0.08
CA LYS A 391 -0.93 -19.90 -0.23
C LYS A 391 0.38 -20.23 -0.92
N LYS A 392 1.04 -19.26 -1.53
CA LYS A 392 2.32 -19.46 -2.22
C LYS A 392 3.45 -19.66 -1.19
N PRO A 393 4.41 -20.55 -1.46
CA PRO A 393 5.63 -20.63 -0.67
C PRO A 393 6.49 -19.38 -0.89
N VAL A 394 7.18 -18.94 0.16
CA VAL A 394 7.91 -17.65 0.18
C VAL A 394 9.00 -17.56 -0.89
N PHE A 395 9.60 -18.68 -1.32
CA PHE A 395 10.62 -18.65 -2.36
C PHE A 395 10.09 -18.24 -3.75
N LEU A 396 8.77 -18.35 -3.99
CA LEU A 396 8.12 -17.90 -5.23
C LEU A 396 7.69 -16.44 -5.20
N LEU A 397 7.82 -15.76 -4.07
CA LEU A 397 7.38 -14.39 -3.91
C LEU A 397 8.35 -13.40 -4.55
N SER A 398 7.81 -12.33 -5.11
CA SER A 398 8.55 -11.12 -5.47
C SER A 398 9.15 -10.43 -4.22
N GLY A 399 10.11 -9.53 -4.43
CA GLY A 399 10.71 -8.76 -3.34
C GLY A 399 9.67 -8.00 -2.49
N GLY A 400 8.72 -7.32 -3.15
CA GLY A 400 7.64 -6.61 -2.46
C GLY A 400 6.70 -7.52 -1.67
N GLU A 401 6.33 -8.70 -2.21
CA GLU A 401 5.50 -9.68 -1.49
C GLU A 401 6.22 -10.28 -0.27
N ARG A 402 7.54 -10.43 -0.33
CA ARG A 402 8.35 -10.84 0.82
C ARG A 402 8.33 -9.77 1.91
N VAL A 403 8.50 -8.50 1.56
CA VAL A 403 8.37 -7.38 2.52
C VAL A 403 7.02 -7.39 3.21
N LYS A 404 5.92 -7.51 2.44
CA LYS A 404 4.55 -7.60 2.96
C LYS A 404 4.39 -8.77 3.93
N THR A 405 4.94 -9.93 3.59
CA THR A 405 4.90 -11.13 4.45
C THR A 405 5.67 -10.92 5.75
N ALA A 406 6.87 -10.34 5.69
CA ALA A 406 7.68 -10.04 6.86
C ALA A 406 7.02 -8.99 7.75
N LEU A 407 6.43 -7.93 7.16
CA LEU A 407 5.61 -6.95 7.88
C LEU A 407 4.43 -7.61 8.61
N ALA A 408 3.63 -8.43 7.89
CA ALA A 408 2.52 -9.14 8.50
C ALA A 408 2.98 -9.98 9.70
N LYS A 409 4.07 -10.76 9.55
CA LYS A 409 4.64 -11.59 10.60
C LYS A 409 5.02 -10.78 11.85
N VAL A 410 5.70 -9.64 11.66
CA VAL A 410 6.09 -8.73 12.74
C VAL A 410 4.86 -8.14 13.43
N LEU A 411 3.88 -7.67 12.67
CA LEU A 411 2.67 -7.03 13.19
C LEU A 411 1.81 -7.98 14.03
N VAL A 412 1.67 -9.25 13.61
CA VAL A 412 0.85 -10.23 14.34
C VAL A 412 1.57 -10.93 15.48
N SER A 413 2.85 -10.66 15.72
CA SER A 413 3.65 -11.26 16.78
C SER A 413 3.15 -10.94 18.20
N GLY A 414 2.32 -9.88 18.35
CA GLY A 414 1.80 -9.41 19.63
C GLY A 414 2.90 -8.86 20.56
N CYS A 415 4.02 -8.46 20.00
CA CYS A 415 5.10 -7.77 20.69
C CYS A 415 4.68 -6.34 21.04
N ASN A 416 5.23 -5.79 22.13
CA ASN A 416 4.90 -4.45 22.61
C ASN A 416 5.93 -3.39 22.23
N LEU A 417 7.02 -3.80 21.54
CA LEU A 417 8.02 -2.94 20.94
C LEU A 417 8.30 -3.41 19.50
N LEU A 418 7.88 -2.61 18.54
CA LEU A 418 8.13 -2.84 17.13
C LEU A 418 9.31 -1.99 16.66
N ILE A 419 10.26 -2.61 15.96
CA ILE A 419 11.39 -1.94 15.33
C ILE A 419 11.28 -2.19 13.81
N LEU A 420 11.14 -1.12 13.01
CA LEU A 420 10.96 -1.21 11.57
C LEU A 420 12.08 -0.42 10.85
N ASP A 421 12.91 -1.12 10.08
CA ASP A 421 13.98 -0.49 9.29
C ASP A 421 13.54 -0.36 7.82
N GLU A 422 13.22 0.87 7.39
CA GLU A 422 12.72 1.23 6.05
C GLU A 422 11.52 0.37 5.60
N PRO A 423 10.41 0.30 6.38
CA PRO A 423 9.26 -0.56 6.07
C PRO A 423 8.51 -0.13 4.80
N THR A 424 8.79 1.06 4.31
CA THR A 424 8.16 1.71 3.15
C THR A 424 8.82 1.34 1.83
N ASN A 425 10.01 0.73 1.86
CA ASN A 425 10.72 0.35 0.65
C ASN A 425 10.05 -0.81 -0.08
N HIS A 426 9.96 -0.72 -1.41
CA HIS A 426 9.43 -1.75 -2.31
C HIS A 426 7.94 -2.10 -2.11
N ILE A 427 7.17 -1.31 -1.38
CA ILE A 427 5.72 -1.49 -1.24
C ILE A 427 4.96 -0.40 -2.00
N ASP A 428 3.82 -0.77 -2.58
CA ASP A 428 2.99 0.15 -3.36
C ASP A 428 2.14 1.08 -2.48
N VAL A 429 1.60 2.14 -3.07
CA VAL A 429 0.81 3.16 -2.39
C VAL A 429 -0.43 2.61 -1.65
N TYR A 430 -1.03 1.51 -2.15
CA TYR A 430 -2.17 0.86 -1.52
C TYR A 430 -1.73 0.08 -0.27
N THR A 431 -0.64 -0.68 -0.39
CA THR A 431 -0.03 -1.40 0.75
C THR A 431 0.45 -0.43 1.82
N MET A 432 0.99 0.73 1.42
CA MET A 432 1.39 1.79 2.33
C MET A 432 0.20 2.29 3.16
N ALA A 433 -0.93 2.60 2.51
CA ALA A 433 -2.14 3.02 3.21
C ALA A 433 -2.63 1.95 4.20
N GLY A 434 -2.56 0.67 3.83
CA GLY A 434 -2.89 -0.44 4.73
C GLY A 434 -1.93 -0.54 5.93
N LEU A 435 -0.62 -0.36 5.71
CA LEU A 435 0.38 -0.35 6.78
C LEU A 435 0.16 0.81 7.76
N GLU A 436 -0.06 2.03 7.24
CA GLU A 436 -0.39 3.20 8.06
C GLU A 436 -1.65 2.97 8.90
N HIS A 437 -2.70 2.39 8.29
CA HIS A 437 -3.93 2.03 9.01
C HIS A 437 -3.68 1.03 10.13
N LEU A 438 -2.90 -0.03 9.89
CA LEU A 438 -2.53 -1.01 10.91
C LEU A 438 -1.70 -0.39 12.03
N LEU A 439 -0.68 0.41 11.72
CA LEU A 439 0.18 1.06 12.70
C LEU A 439 -0.55 2.15 13.50
N SER A 440 -1.55 2.83 12.92
CA SER A 440 -2.38 3.79 13.65
C SER A 440 -3.22 3.13 14.75
N SER A 441 -3.60 1.86 14.57
CA SER A 441 -4.35 1.07 15.57
C SER A 441 -3.47 0.38 16.61
N TYR A 442 -2.14 0.38 16.41
CA TYR A 442 -1.18 -0.24 17.33
C TYR A 442 -0.90 0.68 18.52
N ASP A 443 -1.14 0.21 19.73
CA ASP A 443 -0.98 0.95 20.98
C ASP A 443 0.28 0.58 21.80
N GLY A 444 1.22 -0.13 21.17
CA GLY A 444 2.55 -0.42 21.72
C GLY A 444 3.57 0.67 21.39
N THR A 445 4.83 0.38 21.62
CA THR A 445 5.96 1.27 21.29
C THR A 445 6.45 0.95 19.89
N LEU A 446 6.64 1.97 19.05
CA LEU A 446 7.19 1.84 17.70
C LEU A 446 8.47 2.66 17.57
N LEU A 447 9.51 2.05 17.04
CA LEU A 447 10.70 2.72 16.52
C LEU A 447 10.84 2.38 15.04
N ALA A 448 10.69 3.37 14.15
CA ALA A 448 10.85 3.17 12.73
C ALA A 448 11.93 4.07 12.14
N VAL A 449 12.59 3.60 11.09
CA VAL A 449 13.41 4.42 10.19
C VAL A 449 12.66 4.52 8.89
N SER A 450 12.44 5.75 8.41
CA SER A 450 11.81 5.96 7.10
C SER A 450 12.22 7.30 6.48
N HIS A 451 12.18 7.35 5.15
CA HIS A 451 12.33 8.55 4.34
C HIS A 451 11.00 9.02 3.72
N ASP A 452 9.94 8.24 3.88
CA ASP A 452 8.61 8.56 3.36
C ASP A 452 7.94 9.62 4.24
N ARG A 453 7.69 10.80 3.66
CA ARG A 453 7.11 11.96 4.36
C ARG A 453 5.69 11.68 4.82
N ALA A 454 4.87 11.06 3.96
CA ALA A 454 3.49 10.76 4.28
C ALA A 454 3.40 9.71 5.40
N PHE A 455 4.27 8.70 5.37
CA PHE A 455 4.38 7.72 6.45
C PHE A 455 4.79 8.39 7.78
N ILE A 456 5.78 9.29 7.75
CA ILE A 456 6.21 10.03 8.94
C ILE A 456 5.04 10.85 9.49
N GLU A 457 4.34 11.61 8.64
CA GLU A 457 3.23 12.48 9.04
C GLU A 457 2.04 11.69 9.62
N HIS A 458 1.70 10.52 9.03
CA HIS A 458 0.53 9.75 9.45
C HIS A 458 0.79 8.83 10.65
N VAL A 459 2.03 8.38 10.85
CA VAL A 459 2.35 7.36 11.85
C VAL A 459 3.06 7.92 13.08
N ALA A 460 3.95 8.90 12.91
CA ALA A 460 4.84 9.34 13.98
C ALA A 460 4.15 10.25 15.01
N ASP A 461 4.33 9.93 16.29
CA ASP A 461 4.05 10.87 17.40
C ASP A 461 5.28 11.77 17.66
N GLN A 462 6.49 11.26 17.35
CA GLN A 462 7.76 11.97 17.51
C GLN A 462 8.68 11.65 16.32
N VAL A 463 9.36 12.68 15.83
CA VAL A 463 10.35 12.56 14.75
C VAL A 463 11.71 12.99 15.27
N TYR A 464 12.71 12.19 15.00
CA TYR A 464 14.12 12.51 15.25
C TYR A 464 14.88 12.56 13.94
N VAL A 465 15.74 13.53 13.79
CA VAL A 465 16.61 13.66 12.60
C VAL A 465 18.05 13.31 12.98
N MET A 466 18.61 12.35 12.26
CA MET A 466 20.01 11.95 12.40
C MET A 466 20.87 12.66 11.35
N ARG A 467 21.79 13.53 11.79
CA ARG A 467 22.74 14.24 10.93
C ARG A 467 24.11 14.27 11.59
N ASP A 468 25.17 14.02 10.82
CA ASP A 468 26.58 14.11 11.24
C ASP A 468 26.87 13.41 12.58
N GLY A 469 26.29 12.24 12.78
CA GLY A 469 26.46 11.45 14.01
C GLY A 469 25.68 11.95 15.22
N HIS A 470 24.82 12.95 15.07
CA HIS A 470 23.93 13.49 16.09
C HIS A 470 22.48 13.15 15.80
N LEU A 471 21.71 12.89 16.85
CA LEU A 471 20.27 12.64 16.79
C LEU A 471 19.58 13.75 17.58
N ALA A 472 18.70 14.51 16.90
CA ALA A 472 17.93 15.60 17.49
C ALA A 472 16.44 15.46 17.15
N PRO A 473 15.52 15.85 18.06
CA PRO A 473 14.11 15.91 17.72
C PRO A 473 13.90 16.94 16.60
N GLU A 474 13.00 16.61 15.67
CA GLU A 474 12.52 17.57 14.68
C GLU A 474 11.59 18.55 15.39
N GLY A 475 11.90 19.85 15.33
CA GLY A 475 11.19 20.92 16.05
C GLY A 475 9.83 21.25 15.45
#